data_9b52c310b131d7f7cce01357242975c1
#
_entry.id   9b52c310b131d7f7cce01357242975c1
#
_cell.length_a   1.000
_cell.length_b   1.000
_cell.length_c   1.000
_cell.angle_alpha   90.00
_cell.angle_beta   90.00
_cell.angle_gamma   90.00
#
_symmetry.space_group_name_H-M   'P 1'
#
loop_
_entity.id
_entity.type
_entity.pdbx_description
1 polymer ?
#
loop_
_entity_poly.entity_id
_entity_poly.type
_entity_poly.pdbx_seq_one_letter_code
_entity_poly.pdbx_strand_id
1 'polypeptide(L)'
;MDFQTKVELPAGLPPVSHAERILLMGSCFAENMGRLLAENKFRVDMNPFGILYNPLSVSTALVEILKGKVYQEKDLFLYKECWHSPMHHGLFSASSPEEVLEKINTRLSQAHRSVHELDWLMLTFGTAYVYEQKETRQVVSNCHKLPESCFNRRILSVDETVNEYTSLITSMVARNSHLKVLFTVSPIRHIRDGMHANQLSKSTLLLAIDRLQQLFPDHVFYFPSYEIVLDELRDYRYYADDMLHPSPLAVRYLWERFSEAFFSAETKQVITAIEDITKDLSHKPFHPESEAYQRFLGQIVLKIERLNGKYPYLDFQKETELCHLRLNP
;
A
#
# COMPACT_ATOMS: atom_id res chain seq x y z
N MET A 1 22.91 -20.14 -19.52
CA MET A 1 23.01 -20.59 -18.10
C MET A 1 22.39 -19.49 -17.28
N ASP A 2 21.29 -19.77 -16.60
CA ASP A 2 20.64 -18.81 -15.73
C ASP A 2 21.30 -18.86 -14.37
N PHE A 3 21.72 -17.69 -13.86
CA PHE A 3 22.36 -17.55 -12.54
C PHE A 3 21.35 -17.26 -11.42
N GLN A 4 20.06 -17.29 -11.75
CA GLN A 4 18.99 -16.90 -10.85
C GLN A 4 17.81 -17.88 -11.04
N THR A 5 17.26 -18.39 -9.94
CA THR A 5 16.01 -19.14 -9.95
C THR A 5 14.87 -18.14 -9.85
N LYS A 6 14.05 -18.05 -10.92
CA LYS A 6 12.88 -17.17 -10.91
C LYS A 6 11.74 -17.80 -10.12
N VAL A 7 11.05 -16.97 -9.35
CA VAL A 7 9.79 -17.32 -8.71
C VAL A 7 8.69 -17.35 -9.77
N GLU A 8 7.94 -18.42 -9.83
CA GLU A 8 6.80 -18.51 -10.74
C GLU A 8 5.70 -17.54 -10.29
N LEU A 9 5.24 -16.71 -11.22
CA LEU A 9 4.10 -15.86 -10.98
C LEU A 9 2.80 -16.66 -11.20
N PRO A 10 1.78 -16.47 -10.33
CA PRO A 10 0.50 -17.16 -10.50
C PRO A 10 -0.09 -16.88 -11.90
N ALA A 11 -0.58 -17.92 -12.56
CA ALA A 11 -1.23 -17.79 -13.86
C ALA A 11 -2.68 -17.32 -13.72
N GLY A 12 -3.19 -16.64 -14.76
CA GLY A 12 -4.61 -16.28 -14.81
C GLY A 12 -5.04 -15.17 -13.84
N LEU A 13 -4.08 -14.38 -13.32
CA LEU A 13 -4.40 -13.23 -12.49
C LEU A 13 -5.22 -12.19 -13.26
N PRO A 14 -6.28 -11.63 -12.66
CA PRO A 14 -7.03 -10.55 -13.28
C PRO A 14 -6.15 -9.31 -13.46
N PRO A 15 -6.23 -8.63 -14.63
CA PRO A 15 -5.41 -7.46 -14.85
C PRO A 15 -5.87 -6.28 -13.99
N VAL A 16 -4.90 -5.44 -13.59
CA VAL A 16 -5.14 -4.14 -12.94
C VAL A 16 -5.08 -3.04 -13.99
N SER A 17 -6.07 -2.17 -14.03
CA SER A 17 -6.16 -1.05 -14.96
C SER A 17 -6.22 0.30 -14.26
N HIS A 18 -5.91 1.38 -15.00
CA HIS A 18 -5.97 2.75 -14.47
C HIS A 18 -7.40 3.23 -14.14
N ALA A 19 -8.42 2.61 -14.72
CA ALA A 19 -9.82 2.96 -14.43
C ALA A 19 -10.29 2.45 -13.07
N GLU A 20 -9.65 1.39 -12.56
CA GLU A 20 -10.02 0.71 -11.33
C GLU A 20 -9.60 1.49 -10.07
N ARG A 21 -10.41 1.40 -9.03
CA ARG A 21 -10.16 1.99 -7.71
C ARG A 21 -9.44 0.98 -6.83
N ILE A 22 -8.31 1.38 -6.29
CA ILE A 22 -7.41 0.52 -5.51
C ILE A 22 -7.25 1.09 -4.10
N LEU A 23 -7.45 0.27 -3.08
CA LEU A 23 -7.04 0.57 -1.71
C LEU A 23 -5.88 -0.35 -1.33
N LEU A 24 -4.74 0.24 -0.99
CA LEU A 24 -3.61 -0.49 -0.40
C LEU A 24 -3.56 -0.27 1.11
N MET A 25 -3.41 -1.36 1.86
CA MET A 25 -3.21 -1.30 3.31
C MET A 25 -2.15 -2.29 3.77
N GLY A 26 -1.37 -1.89 4.76
CA GLY A 26 -0.40 -2.79 5.37
C GLY A 26 0.94 -2.14 5.67
N SER A 27 2.01 -2.90 5.46
CA SER A 27 3.39 -2.50 5.78
C SER A 27 3.93 -1.41 4.85
N CYS A 28 5.12 -0.90 5.17
CA CYS A 28 5.83 0.05 4.30
C CYS A 28 6.07 -0.47 2.86
N PHE A 29 6.01 -1.78 2.62
CA PHE A 29 6.01 -2.31 1.26
C PHE A 29 4.72 -1.93 0.49
N ALA A 30 3.55 -1.98 1.14
CA ALA A 30 2.30 -1.47 0.54
C ALA A 30 2.42 0.01 0.17
N GLU A 31 3.08 0.81 1.01
CA GLU A 31 3.32 2.24 0.72
C GLU A 31 4.24 2.43 -0.49
N ASN A 32 5.33 1.64 -0.61
CA ASN A 32 6.21 1.69 -1.78
C ASN A 32 5.49 1.35 -3.08
N MET A 33 4.71 0.27 -3.09
CA MET A 33 3.93 -0.14 -4.27
C MET A 33 2.81 0.85 -4.59
N GLY A 34 2.13 1.34 -3.57
CA GLY A 34 1.07 2.34 -3.72
C GLY A 34 1.59 3.67 -4.29
N ARG A 35 2.79 4.10 -3.87
CA ARG A 35 3.45 5.28 -4.44
C ARG A 35 3.78 5.08 -5.92
N LEU A 36 4.33 3.93 -6.31
CA LEU A 36 4.61 3.62 -7.72
C LEU A 36 3.33 3.58 -8.56
N LEU A 37 2.25 3.00 -8.04
CA LEU A 37 0.94 3.04 -8.69
C LEU A 37 0.44 4.49 -8.85
N ALA A 38 0.52 5.32 -7.81
CA ALA A 38 0.09 6.72 -7.85
C ALA A 38 0.94 7.57 -8.82
N GLU A 39 2.26 7.39 -8.82
CA GLU A 39 3.18 8.04 -9.77
C GLU A 39 2.83 7.68 -11.22
N ASN A 40 2.36 6.45 -11.45
CA ASN A 40 1.86 5.98 -12.75
C ASN A 40 0.35 6.21 -12.95
N LYS A 41 -0.25 7.15 -12.19
CA LYS A 41 -1.64 7.64 -12.37
C LYS A 41 -2.76 6.60 -12.17
N PHE A 42 -2.49 5.51 -11.44
CA PHE A 42 -3.58 4.65 -10.97
C PHE A 42 -4.39 5.35 -9.88
N ARG A 43 -5.67 5.00 -9.77
CA ARG A 43 -6.61 5.57 -8.79
C ARG A 43 -6.45 4.87 -7.44
N VAL A 44 -5.45 5.33 -6.68
CA VAL A 44 -4.97 4.65 -5.47
C VAL A 44 -5.30 5.46 -4.22
N ASP A 45 -5.84 4.78 -3.22
CA ASP A 45 -5.84 5.21 -1.82
C ASP A 45 -4.87 4.33 -1.01
N MET A 46 -4.12 4.91 -0.08
CA MET A 46 -3.04 4.22 0.63
C MET A 46 -3.12 4.45 2.13
N ASN A 47 -3.04 3.37 2.89
CA ASN A 47 -2.82 3.35 4.33
C ASN A 47 -3.62 4.44 5.09
N PRO A 48 -4.97 4.40 5.10
CA PRO A 48 -5.79 5.41 5.79
C PRO A 48 -5.50 5.56 7.28
N PHE A 49 -4.97 4.52 7.92
CA PHE A 49 -4.51 4.51 9.33
C PHE A 49 -3.01 4.73 9.48
N GLY A 50 -2.30 4.96 8.36
CA GLY A 50 -0.86 4.82 8.27
C GLY A 50 -0.44 3.35 8.18
N ILE A 51 0.87 3.09 8.35
CA ILE A 51 1.43 1.74 8.22
C ILE A 51 0.90 0.82 9.30
N LEU A 52 0.37 -0.34 8.88
CA LEU A 52 -0.12 -1.42 9.72
C LEU A 52 0.62 -2.72 9.37
N TYR A 53 1.00 -3.53 10.36
CA TYR A 53 1.87 -4.68 10.09
C TYR A 53 1.18 -6.03 10.20
N ASN A 54 0.16 -6.17 11.03
CA ASN A 54 -0.45 -7.46 11.34
C ASN A 54 -1.89 -7.57 10.83
N PRO A 55 -2.38 -8.80 10.58
CA PRO A 55 -3.72 -9.04 10.03
C PRO A 55 -4.84 -8.41 10.84
N LEU A 56 -4.82 -8.49 12.18
CA LEU A 56 -5.93 -7.97 13.01
C LEU A 56 -6.00 -6.46 12.99
N SER A 57 -4.85 -5.76 13.01
CA SER A 57 -4.83 -4.29 12.87
C SER A 57 -5.38 -3.84 11.52
N VAL A 58 -5.04 -4.55 10.44
CA VAL A 58 -5.54 -4.24 9.09
C VAL A 58 -7.05 -4.53 9.00
N SER A 59 -7.50 -5.66 9.52
CA SER A 59 -8.93 -6.02 9.54
C SER A 59 -9.75 -5.01 10.35
N THR A 60 -9.32 -4.67 11.57
CA THR A 60 -10.00 -3.67 12.41
C THR A 60 -10.11 -2.33 11.69
N ALA A 61 -9.03 -1.86 11.07
CA ALA A 61 -9.02 -0.62 10.30
C ALA A 61 -10.02 -0.67 9.12
N LEU A 62 -10.06 -1.78 8.38
CA LEU A 62 -11.04 -1.97 7.29
C LEU A 62 -12.48 -1.95 7.79
N VAL A 63 -12.76 -2.66 8.90
CA VAL A 63 -14.10 -2.65 9.52
C VAL A 63 -14.50 -1.26 9.97
N GLU A 64 -13.59 -0.47 10.53
CA GLU A 64 -13.86 0.90 10.94
C GLU A 64 -14.12 1.83 9.75
N ILE A 65 -13.35 1.69 8.65
CA ILE A 65 -13.62 2.40 7.39
C ILE A 65 -15.00 2.03 6.84
N LEU A 66 -15.31 0.73 6.74
CA LEU A 66 -16.59 0.24 6.22
C LEU A 66 -17.78 0.76 7.03
N LYS A 67 -17.63 0.91 8.34
CA LYS A 67 -18.66 1.44 9.24
C LYS A 67 -18.75 2.96 9.28
N GLY A 68 -17.79 3.67 8.69
CA GLY A 68 -17.70 5.13 8.76
C GLY A 68 -17.48 5.62 10.20
N LYS A 69 -16.59 4.94 10.96
CA LYS A 69 -16.30 5.30 12.35
C LYS A 69 -15.81 6.74 12.45
N VAL A 70 -16.36 7.48 13.41
CA VAL A 70 -15.90 8.80 13.82
C VAL A 70 -15.22 8.69 15.16
N TYR A 71 -13.94 9.02 15.22
CA TYR A 71 -13.14 9.01 16.44
C TYR A 71 -13.49 10.20 17.34
N GLN A 72 -13.45 9.97 18.66
CA GLN A 72 -13.70 10.93 19.70
C GLN A 72 -12.51 10.99 20.68
N GLU A 73 -12.45 11.98 21.54
CA GLU A 73 -11.34 12.16 22.50
C GLU A 73 -11.12 10.92 23.38
N LYS A 74 -12.18 10.22 23.78
CA LYS A 74 -12.11 8.96 24.53
C LYS A 74 -11.39 7.81 23.81
N ASP A 75 -11.24 7.89 22.48
CA ASP A 75 -10.51 6.92 21.67
C ASP A 75 -9.00 7.23 21.60
N LEU A 76 -8.59 8.33 22.22
CA LEU A 76 -7.21 8.83 22.27
C LEU A 76 -6.62 8.67 23.67
N PHE A 77 -5.31 8.75 23.75
CA PHE A 77 -4.58 8.82 25.01
C PHE A 77 -3.41 9.80 24.92
N LEU A 78 -3.08 10.43 26.06
CA LEU A 78 -1.95 11.34 26.17
C LEU A 78 -0.71 10.57 26.65
N TYR A 79 0.40 10.70 25.93
CA TYR A 79 1.70 10.19 26.36
C TYR A 79 2.85 11.07 25.86
N LYS A 80 3.76 11.44 26.75
CA LYS A 80 4.91 12.33 26.46
C LYS A 80 4.51 13.60 25.70
N GLU A 81 3.52 14.32 26.24
CA GLU A 81 3.03 15.60 25.70
C GLU A 81 2.40 15.53 24.30
N CYS A 82 2.15 14.33 23.81
CA CYS A 82 1.46 14.11 22.53
C CYS A 82 0.22 13.25 22.72
N TRP A 83 -0.84 13.60 22.01
CA TRP A 83 -2.03 12.78 21.88
C TRP A 83 -1.88 11.74 20.78
N HIS A 84 -2.34 10.54 21.05
CA HIS A 84 -2.19 9.37 20.18
C HIS A 84 -3.48 8.58 20.08
N SER A 85 -3.64 7.89 18.95
CA SER A 85 -4.64 6.83 18.79
C SER A 85 -3.94 5.48 18.78
N PRO A 86 -4.41 4.47 19.53
CA PRO A 86 -3.80 3.13 19.53
C PRO A 86 -3.91 2.42 18.20
N MET A 87 -4.82 2.89 17.32
CA MET A 87 -5.07 2.28 16.00
C MET A 87 -4.29 2.94 14.87
N HIS A 88 -3.77 4.15 15.04
CA HIS A 88 -3.16 4.93 13.97
C HIS A 88 -1.63 5.02 14.09
N HIS A 89 -0.98 5.17 12.96
CA HIS A 89 0.47 5.45 12.90
C HIS A 89 0.79 6.80 13.57
N GLY A 90 2.01 6.94 14.08
CA GLY A 90 2.48 8.16 14.76
C GLY A 90 2.37 9.45 13.94
N LEU A 91 2.19 9.39 12.64
CA LEU A 91 1.93 10.55 11.77
C LEU A 91 0.63 11.29 12.12
N PHE A 92 -0.33 10.61 12.75
CA PHE A 92 -1.58 11.20 13.21
C PHE A 92 -1.48 11.85 14.58
N SER A 93 -0.38 11.62 15.31
CA SER A 93 -0.17 12.19 16.64
C SER A 93 0.06 13.70 16.58
N ALA A 94 -0.39 14.42 17.60
CA ALA A 94 -0.25 15.88 17.72
C ALA A 94 -0.25 16.33 19.19
N SER A 95 -0.01 17.62 19.42
CA SER A 95 0.00 18.22 20.75
C SER A 95 -1.39 18.43 21.34
N SER A 96 -2.44 18.45 20.52
CA SER A 96 -3.83 18.57 20.98
C SER A 96 -4.72 17.43 20.46
N PRO A 97 -5.75 17.05 21.22
CA PRO A 97 -6.67 16.00 20.78
C PRO A 97 -7.50 16.44 19.55
N GLU A 98 -7.84 17.73 19.44
CA GLU A 98 -8.59 18.27 18.32
C GLU A 98 -7.84 18.08 17.00
N GLU A 99 -6.54 18.38 16.98
CA GLU A 99 -5.69 18.19 15.79
C GLU A 99 -5.59 16.71 15.39
N VAL A 100 -5.46 15.80 16.37
CA VAL A 100 -5.46 14.36 16.10
C VAL A 100 -6.78 13.91 15.51
N LEU A 101 -7.90 14.34 16.10
CA LEU A 101 -9.24 13.99 15.64
C LEU A 101 -9.55 14.55 14.26
N GLU A 102 -9.13 15.77 13.96
CA GLU A 102 -9.29 16.37 12.63
C GLU A 102 -8.54 15.55 11.58
N LYS A 103 -7.26 15.23 11.81
CA LYS A 103 -6.45 14.39 10.90
C LYS A 103 -7.09 13.03 10.66
N ILE A 104 -7.47 12.33 11.75
CA ILE A 104 -8.04 10.98 11.68
C ILE A 104 -9.39 11.02 10.96
N ASN A 105 -10.33 11.83 11.42
CA ASN A 105 -11.69 11.82 10.93
C ASN A 105 -11.79 12.31 9.49
N THR A 106 -11.00 13.31 9.09
CA THR A 106 -10.89 13.75 7.70
C THR A 106 -10.39 12.60 6.81
N ARG A 107 -9.34 11.93 7.23
CA ARG A 107 -8.74 10.82 6.46
C ARG A 107 -9.69 9.62 6.34
N LEU A 108 -10.35 9.23 7.44
CA LEU A 108 -11.31 8.13 7.46
C LEU A 108 -12.57 8.44 6.65
N SER A 109 -13.07 9.67 6.72
CA SER A 109 -14.20 10.10 5.88
C SER A 109 -13.89 9.99 4.38
N GLN A 110 -12.66 10.30 3.96
CA GLN A 110 -12.21 10.13 2.58
C GLN A 110 -12.20 8.64 2.18
N ALA A 111 -11.60 7.78 3.01
CA ALA A 111 -11.53 6.34 2.76
C ALA A 111 -12.93 5.69 2.75
N HIS A 112 -13.81 6.08 3.68
CA HIS A 112 -15.18 5.58 3.76
C HIS A 112 -15.99 5.85 2.48
N ARG A 113 -15.82 7.02 1.87
CA ARG A 113 -16.53 7.36 0.63
C ARG A 113 -16.15 6.48 -0.55
N SER A 114 -14.92 5.98 -0.59
CA SER A 114 -14.39 5.20 -1.71
C SER A 114 -14.45 3.68 -1.49
N VAL A 115 -14.49 3.20 -0.23
CA VAL A 115 -14.34 1.78 0.11
C VAL A 115 -15.43 0.88 -0.47
N HIS A 116 -16.62 1.41 -0.71
CA HIS A 116 -17.76 0.65 -1.27
C HIS A 116 -17.70 0.47 -2.78
N GLU A 117 -16.82 1.21 -3.46
CA GLU A 117 -16.65 1.18 -4.91
C GLU A 117 -15.25 0.67 -5.32
N LEU A 118 -14.59 -0.08 -4.45
CA LEU A 118 -13.27 -0.64 -4.72
C LEU A 118 -13.36 -1.78 -5.75
N ASP A 119 -12.47 -1.74 -6.73
CA ASP A 119 -12.20 -2.87 -7.61
C ASP A 119 -11.14 -3.78 -7.00
N TRP A 120 -10.14 -3.17 -6.33
CA TRP A 120 -9.03 -3.88 -5.70
C TRP A 120 -8.82 -3.45 -4.25
N LEU A 121 -8.70 -4.45 -3.37
CA LEU A 121 -8.16 -4.31 -2.03
C LEU A 121 -6.81 -5.05 -1.97
N MET A 122 -5.71 -4.31 -1.84
CA MET A 122 -4.36 -4.89 -1.80
C MET A 122 -3.81 -4.83 -0.39
N LEU A 123 -3.55 -5.98 0.21
CA LEU A 123 -3.18 -6.13 1.61
C LEU A 123 -1.77 -6.71 1.75
N THR A 124 -0.89 -5.98 2.43
CA THR A 124 0.48 -6.42 2.69
C THR A 124 0.69 -6.71 4.17
N PHE A 125 0.79 -7.98 4.52
CA PHE A 125 1.06 -8.39 5.91
C PHE A 125 2.56 -8.40 6.21
N GLY A 126 2.96 -7.72 7.28
CA GLY A 126 4.33 -7.65 7.74
C GLY A 126 4.69 -8.76 8.72
N THR A 127 3.84 -8.99 9.69
CA THR A 127 4.07 -9.94 10.79
C THR A 127 2.76 -10.51 11.31
N ALA A 128 2.82 -11.75 11.83
CA ALA A 128 1.74 -12.36 12.58
C ALA A 128 1.74 -12.00 14.08
N TYR A 129 2.74 -11.23 14.55
CA TYR A 129 2.76 -10.76 15.93
C TYR A 129 1.81 -9.59 16.15
N VAL A 130 1.04 -9.66 17.26
CA VAL A 130 0.14 -8.61 17.72
C VAL A 130 0.50 -8.17 19.13
N TYR A 131 0.15 -6.93 19.45
CA TYR A 131 0.22 -6.36 20.79
C TYR A 131 -1.19 -6.15 21.31
N GLU A 132 -1.53 -6.79 22.41
CA GLU A 132 -2.80 -6.62 23.12
C GLU A 132 -2.58 -5.76 24.35
N GLN A 133 -3.29 -4.66 24.47
CA GLN A 133 -3.25 -3.83 25.67
C GLN A 133 -3.83 -4.63 26.83
N LYS A 134 -3.09 -4.72 27.95
CA LYS A 134 -3.47 -5.56 29.09
C LYS A 134 -4.79 -5.15 29.75
N GLU A 135 -5.07 -3.85 29.80
CA GLU A 135 -6.26 -3.30 30.42
C GLU A 135 -7.53 -3.57 29.60
N THR A 136 -7.48 -3.31 28.30
CA THR A 136 -8.65 -3.39 27.41
C THR A 136 -8.78 -4.72 26.71
N ARG A 137 -7.73 -5.54 26.68
CA ARG A 137 -7.60 -6.77 25.89
C ARG A 137 -7.74 -6.56 24.38
N GLN A 138 -7.64 -5.32 23.93
CA GLN A 138 -7.73 -4.99 22.51
C GLN A 138 -6.35 -5.03 21.85
N VAL A 139 -6.34 -5.50 20.60
CA VAL A 139 -5.14 -5.40 19.75
C VAL A 139 -4.93 -3.93 19.37
N VAL A 140 -3.72 -3.45 19.57
CA VAL A 140 -3.31 -2.12 19.14
C VAL A 140 -2.45 -2.20 17.90
N SER A 141 -2.61 -1.23 17.02
CA SER A 141 -1.82 -1.12 15.80
C SER A 141 -0.48 -0.44 16.03
N ASN A 142 -0.42 0.46 17.01
CA ASN A 142 0.80 1.16 17.37
C ASN A 142 0.89 1.32 18.90
N CYS A 143 2.03 0.92 19.47
CA CYS A 143 2.29 1.06 20.90
C CYS A 143 2.74 2.47 21.29
N HIS A 144 3.03 3.38 20.37
CA HIS A 144 3.50 4.76 20.59
C HIS A 144 4.62 4.88 21.63
N LYS A 145 5.53 3.89 21.64
CA LYS A 145 6.64 3.80 22.61
C LYS A 145 6.21 3.71 24.10
N LEU A 146 4.96 3.33 24.36
CA LEU A 146 4.53 2.94 25.69
C LEU A 146 5.40 1.77 26.21
N PRO A 147 5.59 1.62 27.54
CA PRO A 147 6.34 0.51 28.10
C PRO A 147 5.79 -0.84 27.67
N GLU A 148 6.67 -1.81 27.41
CA GLU A 148 6.27 -3.17 27.03
C GLU A 148 5.38 -3.85 28.08
N SER A 149 5.53 -3.45 29.35
CA SER A 149 4.68 -3.93 30.43
C SER A 149 3.20 -3.63 30.27
N CYS A 150 2.83 -2.67 29.42
CA CYS A 150 1.43 -2.34 29.11
C CYS A 150 0.77 -3.36 28.17
N PHE A 151 1.55 -4.23 27.54
CA PHE A 151 1.06 -5.10 26.49
C PHE A 151 1.35 -6.58 26.76
N ASN A 152 0.47 -7.42 26.26
CA ASN A 152 0.75 -8.83 25.98
C ASN A 152 1.13 -8.93 24.49
N ARG A 153 2.24 -9.61 24.19
CA ARG A 153 2.64 -9.85 22.83
C ARG A 153 2.50 -11.32 22.50
N ARG A 154 1.81 -11.64 21.41
CA ARG A 154 1.60 -13.01 20.96
C ARG A 154 1.66 -13.10 19.44
N ILE A 155 1.84 -14.32 18.94
CA ILE A 155 1.69 -14.62 17.52
C ILE A 155 0.24 -15.06 17.24
N LEU A 156 -0.31 -14.64 16.12
CA LEU A 156 -1.59 -15.12 15.62
C LEU A 156 -1.44 -16.53 15.10
N SER A 157 -2.48 -17.35 15.26
CA SER A 157 -2.57 -18.62 14.56
C SER A 157 -3.06 -18.43 13.11
N VAL A 158 -2.85 -19.45 12.29
CA VAL A 158 -3.41 -19.52 10.93
C VAL A 158 -4.93 -19.40 10.98
N ASP A 159 -5.57 -20.15 11.88
CA ASP A 159 -7.03 -20.21 12.01
C ASP A 159 -7.62 -18.86 12.47
N GLU A 160 -6.99 -18.14 13.40
CA GLU A 160 -7.42 -16.79 13.78
C GLU A 160 -7.45 -15.87 12.57
N THR A 161 -6.36 -15.86 11.80
CA THR A 161 -6.26 -15.01 10.61
C THR A 161 -7.28 -15.40 9.54
N VAL A 162 -7.45 -16.70 9.27
CA VAL A 162 -8.41 -17.20 8.28
C VAL A 162 -9.84 -16.87 8.69
N ASN A 163 -10.23 -17.09 9.94
CA ASN A 163 -11.59 -16.83 10.42
C ASN A 163 -11.93 -15.33 10.33
N GLU A 164 -11.00 -14.47 10.73
CA GLU A 164 -11.14 -13.01 10.65
C GLU A 164 -11.38 -12.56 9.21
N TYR A 165 -10.50 -12.97 8.29
CA TYR A 165 -10.61 -12.55 6.90
C TYR A 165 -11.71 -13.24 6.11
N THR A 166 -12.11 -14.46 6.49
CA THR A 166 -13.30 -15.11 5.91
C THR A 166 -14.55 -14.28 6.18
N SER A 167 -14.75 -13.82 7.41
CA SER A 167 -15.89 -12.98 7.79
C SER A 167 -15.85 -11.63 7.06
N LEU A 168 -14.69 -10.99 7.03
CA LEU A 168 -14.50 -9.69 6.39
C LEU A 168 -14.74 -9.76 4.87
N ILE A 169 -14.06 -10.68 4.18
CA ILE A 169 -14.17 -10.85 2.72
C ILE A 169 -15.60 -11.23 2.33
N THR A 170 -16.24 -12.16 3.04
CA THR A 170 -17.64 -12.51 2.79
C THR A 170 -18.55 -11.29 2.88
N SER A 171 -18.38 -10.45 3.91
CA SER A 171 -19.15 -9.20 4.06
C SER A 171 -18.89 -8.20 2.96
N MET A 172 -17.64 -8.06 2.50
CA MET A 172 -17.28 -7.12 1.43
C MET A 172 -17.77 -7.60 0.07
N VAL A 173 -17.57 -8.87 -0.27
CA VAL A 173 -18.01 -9.47 -1.53
C VAL A 173 -19.54 -9.49 -1.65
N ALA A 174 -20.27 -9.71 -0.55
CA ALA A 174 -21.74 -9.62 -0.54
C ALA A 174 -22.25 -8.22 -0.92
N ARG A 175 -21.47 -7.16 -0.69
CA ARG A 175 -21.81 -5.77 -1.05
C ARG A 175 -21.26 -5.38 -2.43
N ASN A 176 -20.13 -5.93 -2.81
CA ASN A 176 -19.44 -5.68 -4.06
C ASN A 176 -18.89 -6.98 -4.63
N SER A 177 -19.67 -7.65 -5.48
CA SER A 177 -19.34 -8.95 -6.08
C SER A 177 -18.17 -8.89 -7.09
N HIS A 178 -17.70 -7.70 -7.46
CA HIS A 178 -16.55 -7.54 -8.36
C HIS A 178 -15.23 -7.30 -7.62
N LEU A 179 -15.29 -7.16 -6.28
CA LEU A 179 -14.11 -6.90 -5.47
C LEU A 179 -13.08 -8.03 -5.60
N LYS A 180 -11.85 -7.62 -5.88
CA LYS A 180 -10.66 -8.48 -5.89
C LYS A 180 -9.78 -8.12 -4.70
N VAL A 181 -9.34 -9.13 -3.96
CA VAL A 181 -8.46 -8.95 -2.79
C VAL A 181 -7.11 -9.58 -3.10
N LEU A 182 -6.08 -8.75 -3.18
CA LEU A 182 -4.72 -9.19 -3.40
C LEU A 182 -3.94 -9.19 -2.09
N PHE A 183 -3.47 -10.33 -1.69
CA PHE A 183 -2.55 -10.45 -0.57
C PHE A 183 -1.10 -10.53 -1.03
N THR A 184 -0.22 -10.00 -0.19
CA THR A 184 1.21 -10.25 -0.27
C THR A 184 1.81 -10.28 1.14
N VAL A 185 2.88 -11.03 1.32
CA VAL A 185 3.67 -11.01 2.55
C VAL A 185 4.86 -10.08 2.33
N SER A 186 4.99 -9.09 3.23
CA SER A 186 6.07 -8.11 3.16
C SER A 186 7.45 -8.79 3.16
N PRO A 187 8.33 -8.41 2.23
CA PRO A 187 9.69 -8.94 2.20
C PRO A 187 10.59 -8.42 3.34
N ILE A 188 10.13 -7.43 4.09
CA ILE A 188 10.90 -6.85 5.19
C ILE A 188 10.98 -7.84 6.35
N ARG A 189 12.18 -8.00 6.90
CA ARG A 189 12.45 -8.91 8.01
C ARG A 189 12.27 -8.21 9.36
N HIS A 190 11.49 -8.80 10.25
CA HIS A 190 11.29 -8.32 11.61
C HIS A 190 12.26 -9.02 12.56
N ILE A 191 13.41 -8.39 12.83
CA ILE A 191 14.51 -9.01 13.60
C ILE A 191 14.33 -8.96 15.12
N ARG A 192 13.36 -8.22 15.62
CA ARG A 192 13.14 -8.03 17.07
C ARG A 192 13.08 -9.36 17.84
N ASP A 193 12.46 -10.38 17.23
CA ASP A 193 12.27 -11.70 17.84
C ASP A 193 13.29 -12.74 17.36
N GLY A 194 14.24 -12.29 16.56
CA GLY A 194 15.20 -13.14 15.87
C GLY A 194 14.68 -13.71 14.55
N MET A 195 15.61 -14.18 13.72
CA MET A 195 15.28 -14.59 12.35
C MET A 195 14.39 -15.85 12.31
N HIS A 196 14.54 -16.77 13.26
CA HIS A 196 13.68 -17.96 13.32
C HIS A 196 12.23 -17.59 13.61
N ALA A 197 11.98 -16.73 14.60
CA ALA A 197 10.65 -16.27 14.93
C ALA A 197 10.02 -15.43 13.80
N ASN A 198 10.85 -14.66 13.07
CA ASN A 198 10.40 -13.99 11.84
C ASN A 198 9.92 -15.01 10.81
N GLN A 199 10.64 -16.12 10.56
CA GLN A 199 10.23 -17.14 9.62
C GLN A 199 8.92 -17.83 10.04
N LEU A 200 8.75 -18.16 11.32
CA LEU A 200 7.50 -18.72 11.84
C LEU A 200 6.33 -17.74 11.63
N SER A 201 6.55 -16.46 11.90
CA SER A 201 5.57 -15.41 11.65
C SER A 201 5.18 -15.31 10.16
N LYS A 202 6.17 -15.29 9.25
CA LYS A 202 5.91 -15.26 7.80
C LYS A 202 5.20 -16.52 7.32
N SER A 203 5.60 -17.70 7.82
CA SER A 203 4.94 -18.97 7.50
C SER A 203 3.47 -19.00 7.92
N THR A 204 3.15 -18.45 9.09
CA THR A 204 1.76 -18.30 9.55
C THR A 204 0.94 -17.44 8.56
N LEU A 205 1.51 -16.33 8.09
CA LEU A 205 0.84 -15.45 7.12
C LEU A 205 0.63 -16.15 5.76
N LEU A 206 1.66 -16.84 5.26
CA LEU A 206 1.62 -17.57 3.99
C LEU A 206 0.55 -18.68 4.03
N LEU A 207 0.53 -19.49 5.08
CA LEU A 207 -0.48 -20.56 5.25
C LEU A 207 -1.90 -19.99 5.37
N ALA A 208 -2.07 -18.87 6.06
CA ALA A 208 -3.38 -18.22 6.15
C ALA A 208 -3.87 -17.71 4.80
N ILE A 209 -2.99 -17.06 4.03
CA ILE A 209 -3.32 -16.54 2.69
C ILE A 209 -3.65 -17.69 1.73
N ASP A 210 -2.88 -18.78 1.74
CA ASP A 210 -3.16 -19.96 0.91
C ASP A 210 -4.57 -20.53 1.20
N ARG A 211 -4.94 -20.66 2.46
CA ARG A 211 -6.31 -21.09 2.83
C ARG A 211 -7.39 -20.12 2.38
N LEU A 212 -7.14 -18.81 2.46
CA LEU A 212 -8.08 -17.79 1.97
C LEU A 212 -8.24 -17.84 0.44
N GLN A 213 -7.19 -18.11 -0.33
CA GLN A 213 -7.29 -18.35 -1.77
C GLN A 213 -8.15 -19.57 -2.09
N GLN A 214 -8.02 -20.66 -1.33
CA GLN A 214 -8.85 -21.86 -1.48
C GLN A 214 -10.32 -21.60 -1.14
N LEU A 215 -10.61 -20.76 -0.14
CA LEU A 215 -11.98 -20.40 0.25
C LEU A 215 -12.67 -19.42 -0.70
N PHE A 216 -11.89 -18.54 -1.35
CA PHE A 216 -12.38 -17.50 -2.24
C PHE A 216 -11.62 -17.46 -3.58
N PRO A 217 -11.65 -18.53 -4.39
CA PRO A 217 -10.81 -18.69 -5.57
C PRO A 217 -11.04 -17.60 -6.65
N ASP A 218 -12.23 -17.00 -6.70
CA ASP A 218 -12.60 -15.96 -7.67
C ASP A 218 -12.30 -14.54 -7.17
N HIS A 219 -11.96 -14.38 -5.89
CA HIS A 219 -11.83 -13.06 -5.25
C HIS A 219 -10.47 -12.83 -4.59
N VAL A 220 -9.77 -13.88 -4.16
CA VAL A 220 -8.52 -13.77 -3.41
C VAL A 220 -7.34 -14.23 -4.25
N PHE A 221 -6.37 -13.34 -4.38
CA PHE A 221 -5.15 -13.53 -5.15
C PHE A 221 -3.93 -13.31 -4.29
N TYR A 222 -2.78 -13.83 -4.72
CA TYR A 222 -1.51 -13.68 -4.03
C TYR A 222 -0.41 -13.18 -4.98
N PHE A 223 0.40 -12.21 -4.51
CA PHE A 223 1.61 -11.78 -5.18
C PHE A 223 2.83 -12.15 -4.33
N PRO A 224 3.77 -12.95 -4.84
CA PRO A 224 4.86 -13.56 -4.06
C PRO A 224 6.03 -12.59 -3.83
N SER A 225 5.78 -11.39 -3.26
CA SER A 225 6.82 -10.40 -3.04
C SER A 225 7.89 -10.85 -2.04
N TYR A 226 7.50 -11.65 -1.05
CA TYR A 226 8.40 -12.22 -0.05
C TYR A 226 9.37 -13.21 -0.70
N GLU A 227 8.85 -14.13 -1.51
CA GLU A 227 9.61 -15.16 -2.21
C GLU A 227 10.55 -14.53 -3.25
N ILE A 228 10.07 -13.54 -4.02
CA ILE A 228 10.89 -12.83 -5.01
C ILE A 228 12.13 -12.22 -4.33
N VAL A 229 11.98 -11.56 -3.19
CA VAL A 229 13.13 -10.95 -2.50
C VAL A 229 14.06 -12.02 -1.91
N LEU A 230 13.51 -13.10 -1.35
CA LEU A 230 14.33 -14.13 -0.71
C LEU A 230 15.03 -15.07 -1.70
N ASP A 231 14.41 -15.36 -2.84
CA ASP A 231 14.91 -16.33 -3.80
C ASP A 231 15.52 -15.69 -5.06
N GLU A 232 14.84 -14.75 -5.71
CA GLU A 232 15.40 -14.07 -6.89
C GLU A 232 16.46 -13.04 -6.50
N LEU A 233 16.23 -12.25 -5.43
CA LEU A 233 17.13 -11.19 -4.96
C LEU A 233 17.95 -11.64 -3.75
N ARG A 234 18.53 -12.82 -3.82
CA ARG A 234 19.25 -13.51 -2.76
C ARG A 234 20.67 -12.96 -2.50
N ASP A 235 20.76 -11.62 -2.38
CA ASP A 235 22.02 -10.93 -2.14
C ASP A 235 21.79 -9.65 -1.34
N TYR A 236 22.67 -9.32 -0.40
CA TYR A 236 22.53 -8.12 0.43
C TYR A 236 22.60 -6.79 -0.33
N ARG A 237 23.13 -6.77 -1.57
CA ARG A 237 23.07 -5.56 -2.44
C ARG A 237 21.65 -5.08 -2.75
N TYR A 238 20.64 -5.94 -2.57
CA TYR A 238 19.23 -5.63 -2.78
C TYR A 238 18.53 -5.13 -1.52
N TYR A 239 19.26 -5.01 -0.42
CA TYR A 239 18.76 -4.42 0.82
C TYR A 239 19.26 -2.99 0.98
N ALA A 240 18.52 -2.17 1.73
CA ALA A 240 18.95 -0.85 2.19
C ALA A 240 20.06 -1.00 3.25
N ASP A 241 20.62 0.12 3.70
CA ASP A 241 21.76 0.16 4.65
C ASP A 241 21.46 -0.55 5.98
N ASP A 242 20.19 -0.69 6.35
CA ASP A 242 19.77 -1.43 7.55
C ASP A 242 19.78 -2.96 7.37
N MET A 243 20.03 -3.47 6.17
CA MET A 243 20.04 -4.89 5.80
C MET A 243 18.69 -5.60 6.02
N LEU A 244 17.59 -4.86 6.14
CA LEU A 244 16.25 -5.37 6.43
C LEU A 244 15.21 -4.94 5.39
N HIS A 245 15.25 -3.66 5.02
CA HIS A 245 14.35 -3.12 4.00
C HIS A 245 14.90 -3.38 2.59
N PRO A 246 14.05 -3.66 1.61
CA PRO A 246 14.46 -3.69 0.21
C PRO A 246 15.04 -2.34 -0.23
N SER A 247 16.13 -2.38 -0.99
CA SER A 247 16.69 -1.17 -1.59
C SER A 247 15.75 -0.60 -2.67
N PRO A 248 15.94 0.67 -3.10
CA PRO A 248 15.17 1.21 -4.23
C PRO A 248 15.28 0.38 -5.51
N LEU A 249 16.43 -0.30 -5.72
CA LEU A 249 16.62 -1.23 -6.83
C LEU A 249 15.71 -2.45 -6.71
N ALA A 250 15.63 -3.05 -5.52
CA ALA A 250 14.78 -4.19 -5.26
C ALA A 250 13.29 -3.82 -5.38
N VAL A 251 12.89 -2.63 -4.92
CA VAL A 251 11.51 -2.13 -5.09
C VAL A 251 11.15 -1.98 -6.57
N ARG A 252 12.06 -1.45 -7.41
CA ARG A 252 11.83 -1.37 -8.87
C ARG A 252 11.72 -2.76 -9.49
N TYR A 253 12.56 -3.71 -9.11
CA TYR A 253 12.46 -5.07 -9.58
C TYR A 253 11.11 -5.72 -9.21
N LEU A 254 10.64 -5.53 -7.98
CA LEU A 254 9.32 -5.99 -7.55
C LEU A 254 8.19 -5.34 -8.34
N TRP A 255 8.34 -4.06 -8.71
CA TRP A 255 7.40 -3.38 -9.60
C TRP A 255 7.37 -4.00 -11.01
N GLU A 256 8.52 -4.33 -11.58
CA GLU A 256 8.60 -5.02 -12.87
C GLU A 256 7.90 -6.39 -12.80
N ARG A 257 8.16 -7.18 -11.75
CA ARG A 257 7.48 -8.46 -11.53
C ARG A 257 5.98 -8.31 -11.31
N PHE A 258 5.56 -7.27 -10.59
CA PHE A 258 4.15 -6.93 -10.43
C PHE A 258 3.51 -6.52 -11.77
N SER A 259 4.18 -5.70 -12.54
CA SER A 259 3.76 -5.29 -13.89
C SER A 259 3.62 -6.51 -14.84
N GLU A 260 4.54 -7.47 -14.74
CA GLU A 260 4.49 -8.71 -15.50
C GLU A 260 3.23 -9.52 -15.15
N ALA A 261 2.88 -9.60 -13.87
CA ALA A 261 1.76 -10.38 -13.37
C ALA A 261 0.39 -9.74 -13.63
N PHE A 262 0.29 -8.41 -13.46
CA PHE A 262 -1.00 -7.72 -13.33
C PHE A 262 -1.29 -6.70 -14.44
N PHE A 263 -0.32 -6.29 -15.26
CA PHE A 263 -0.59 -5.25 -16.24
C PHE A 263 -0.77 -5.81 -17.64
N SER A 264 -1.91 -5.45 -18.24
CA SER A 264 -2.18 -5.73 -19.66
C SER A 264 -1.21 -4.96 -20.58
N ALA A 265 -1.15 -5.34 -21.84
CA ALA A 265 -0.38 -4.60 -22.84
C ALA A 265 -0.84 -3.14 -22.94
N GLU A 266 -2.14 -2.86 -22.84
CA GLU A 266 -2.67 -1.50 -22.84
C GLU A 266 -2.23 -0.72 -21.58
N THR A 267 -2.34 -1.32 -20.39
CA THR A 267 -1.87 -0.70 -19.13
C THR A 267 -0.39 -0.33 -19.24
N LYS A 268 0.46 -1.22 -19.76
CA LYS A 268 1.90 -0.96 -19.96
C LYS A 268 2.17 0.19 -20.95
N GLN A 269 1.38 0.28 -22.03
CA GLN A 269 1.48 1.42 -22.96
C GLN A 269 1.13 2.76 -22.31
N VAL A 270 0.10 2.78 -21.45
CA VAL A 270 -0.28 3.98 -20.70
C VAL A 270 0.83 4.37 -19.72
N ILE A 271 1.40 3.42 -18.98
CA ILE A 271 2.54 3.65 -18.09
C ILE A 271 3.71 4.27 -18.85
N THR A 272 4.10 3.69 -19.99
CA THR A 272 5.19 4.23 -20.83
C THR A 272 4.93 5.68 -21.24
N ALA A 273 3.69 6.00 -21.64
CA ALA A 273 3.33 7.37 -22.01
C ALA A 273 3.40 8.34 -20.81
N ILE A 274 3.03 7.89 -19.61
CA ILE A 274 3.13 8.68 -18.38
C ILE A 274 4.60 8.90 -18.00
N GLU A 275 5.43 7.86 -18.07
CA GLU A 275 6.87 7.93 -17.81
C GLU A 275 7.56 8.91 -18.77
N ASP A 276 7.20 8.91 -20.06
CA ASP A 276 7.72 9.87 -21.05
C ASP A 276 7.36 11.31 -20.68
N ILE A 277 6.09 11.56 -20.28
CA ILE A 277 5.68 12.90 -19.81
C ILE A 277 6.46 13.31 -18.56
N THR A 278 6.60 12.42 -17.59
CA THR A 278 7.34 12.67 -16.34
C THR A 278 8.82 12.96 -16.63
N LYS A 279 9.44 12.22 -17.54
CA LYS A 279 10.81 12.41 -17.98
C LYS A 279 10.99 13.76 -18.67
N ASP A 280 10.08 14.11 -19.59
CA ASP A 280 10.11 15.39 -20.28
C ASP A 280 10.00 16.56 -19.28
N LEU A 281 9.11 16.48 -18.29
CA LEU A 281 8.94 17.47 -17.23
C LEU A 281 10.14 17.58 -16.28
N SER A 282 10.90 16.49 -16.10
CA SER A 282 12.10 16.49 -15.26
C SER A 282 13.29 17.19 -15.93
N HIS A 283 13.20 17.45 -17.23
CA HIS A 283 14.26 18.14 -17.98
C HIS A 283 14.47 19.57 -17.47
N LYS A 284 15.71 19.91 -17.14
CA LYS A 284 16.13 21.26 -16.72
C LYS A 284 16.77 21.96 -17.90
N PRO A 285 16.12 22.97 -18.49
CA PRO A 285 16.70 23.71 -19.64
C PRO A 285 17.86 24.59 -19.20
N PHE A 286 18.83 24.79 -20.07
CA PHE A 286 19.87 25.80 -19.87
C PHE A 286 19.32 27.24 -20.03
N HIS A 287 18.32 27.43 -20.90
CA HIS A 287 17.65 28.70 -21.17
C HIS A 287 16.13 28.56 -21.04
N PRO A 288 15.57 28.73 -19.82
CA PRO A 288 14.13 28.56 -19.56
C PRO A 288 13.24 29.51 -20.39
N GLU A 289 13.73 30.69 -20.73
CA GLU A 289 13.03 31.71 -21.50
C GLU A 289 13.07 31.50 -23.03
N SER A 290 13.79 30.48 -23.52
CA SER A 290 13.96 30.27 -24.96
C SER A 290 12.65 29.80 -25.62
N GLU A 291 12.38 30.28 -26.84
CA GLU A 291 11.26 29.80 -27.65
C GLU A 291 11.28 28.26 -27.86
N ALA A 292 12.48 27.68 -27.93
CA ALA A 292 12.64 26.23 -28.05
C ALA A 292 12.07 25.50 -26.85
N TYR A 293 12.32 26.02 -25.64
CA TYR A 293 11.79 25.44 -24.41
C TYR A 293 10.27 25.66 -24.26
N GLN A 294 9.78 26.85 -24.65
CA GLN A 294 8.32 27.10 -24.66
C GLN A 294 7.60 26.16 -25.62
N ARG A 295 8.14 25.92 -26.83
CA ARG A 295 7.61 24.92 -27.77
C ARG A 295 7.65 23.51 -27.20
N PHE A 296 8.72 23.16 -26.51
CA PHE A 296 8.85 21.84 -25.84
C PHE A 296 7.77 21.66 -24.76
N LEU A 297 7.53 22.64 -23.90
CA LEU A 297 6.45 22.62 -22.92
C LEU A 297 5.07 22.49 -23.58
N GLY A 298 4.83 23.23 -24.68
CA GLY A 298 3.60 23.09 -25.48
C GLY A 298 3.39 21.66 -26.02
N GLN A 299 4.46 20.97 -26.41
CA GLN A 299 4.37 19.57 -26.85
C GLN A 299 4.01 18.63 -25.68
N ILE A 300 4.48 18.90 -24.47
CA ILE A 300 4.09 18.13 -23.28
C ILE A 300 2.60 18.31 -23.00
N VAL A 301 2.07 19.54 -23.04
CA VAL A 301 0.64 19.81 -22.86
C VAL A 301 -0.19 19.03 -23.89
N LEU A 302 0.20 19.06 -25.17
CA LEU A 302 -0.49 18.30 -26.21
C LEU A 302 -0.44 16.77 -26.00
N LYS A 303 0.68 16.24 -25.46
CA LYS A 303 0.76 14.81 -25.08
C LYS A 303 -0.26 14.48 -23.96
N ILE A 304 -0.33 15.35 -22.95
CA ILE A 304 -1.29 15.20 -21.83
C ILE A 304 -2.73 15.24 -22.35
N GLU A 305 -3.07 16.23 -23.16
CA GLU A 305 -4.41 16.38 -23.75
C GLU A 305 -4.84 15.15 -24.56
N ARG A 306 -3.94 14.62 -25.40
CA ARG A 306 -4.21 13.40 -26.18
C ARG A 306 -4.43 12.18 -25.29
N LEU A 307 -3.64 12.04 -24.22
CA LEU A 307 -3.76 10.93 -23.29
C LEU A 307 -5.05 11.03 -22.48
N ASN A 308 -5.40 12.23 -21.99
CA ASN A 308 -6.66 12.50 -21.30
C ASN A 308 -7.89 12.32 -22.21
N GLY A 309 -7.77 12.68 -23.49
CA GLY A 309 -8.84 12.45 -24.47
C GLY A 309 -9.16 10.96 -24.66
N LYS A 310 -8.15 10.10 -24.54
CA LYS A 310 -8.33 8.64 -24.62
C LYS A 310 -8.69 8.01 -23.27
N TYR A 311 -8.12 8.53 -22.18
CA TYR A 311 -8.25 8.01 -20.82
C TYR A 311 -8.65 9.13 -19.84
N PRO A 312 -9.93 9.55 -19.82
CA PRO A 312 -10.37 10.73 -19.07
C PRO A 312 -10.32 10.59 -17.54
N TYR A 313 -10.02 9.39 -17.05
CA TYR A 313 -9.83 9.10 -15.63
C TYR A 313 -8.38 9.32 -15.14
N LEU A 314 -7.42 9.62 -16.04
CA LEU A 314 -6.04 9.96 -15.65
C LEU A 314 -5.98 11.40 -15.14
N ASP A 315 -5.36 11.61 -13.98
CA ASP A 315 -5.18 12.93 -13.40
C ASP A 315 -3.79 13.50 -13.72
N PHE A 316 -3.76 14.49 -14.61
CA PHE A 316 -2.56 15.26 -14.98
C PHE A 316 -2.64 16.72 -14.55
N GLN A 317 -3.51 17.06 -13.58
CA GLN A 317 -3.68 18.46 -13.16
C GLN A 317 -2.35 19.08 -12.74
N LYS A 318 -1.57 18.40 -11.91
CA LYS A 318 -0.27 18.89 -11.41
C LYS A 318 0.76 19.12 -12.53
N GLU A 319 0.82 18.22 -13.50
CA GLU A 319 1.74 18.30 -14.64
C GLU A 319 1.33 19.45 -15.56
N THR A 320 0.05 19.61 -15.79
CA THR A 320 -0.50 20.72 -16.59
C THR A 320 -0.26 22.06 -15.93
N GLU A 321 -0.54 22.18 -14.63
CA GLU A 321 -0.25 23.39 -13.84
C GLU A 321 1.24 23.74 -13.87
N LEU A 322 2.13 22.74 -13.75
CA LEU A 322 3.57 22.94 -13.82
C LEU A 322 4.02 23.44 -15.22
N CYS A 323 3.44 22.91 -16.31
CA CYS A 323 3.70 23.42 -17.66
C CYS A 323 3.27 24.87 -17.79
N HIS A 324 2.06 25.22 -17.34
CA HIS A 324 1.56 26.61 -17.40
C HIS A 324 2.39 27.58 -16.57
N LEU A 325 2.85 27.17 -15.38
CA LEU A 325 3.73 27.95 -14.52
C LEU A 325 5.09 28.24 -15.19
N ARG A 326 5.61 27.27 -15.96
CA ARG A 326 6.88 27.43 -16.69
C ARG A 326 6.73 28.16 -18.01
N LEU A 327 5.53 28.19 -18.60
CA LEU A 327 5.23 28.95 -19.81
C LEU A 327 5.00 30.46 -19.53
N ASN A 328 4.49 30.77 -18.31
CA ASN A 328 4.18 32.14 -17.87
C ASN A 328 4.88 32.38 -16.51
N PRO A 329 6.22 32.53 -16.49
CA PRO A 329 7.03 32.67 -15.28
C PRO A 329 6.75 33.94 -14.49
#